data_a01c11d7b7d5ec85bc42590a730e9da0
#
_entry.id   a01c11d7b7d5ec85bc42590a730e9da0
#
_cell.length_a   1.000
_cell.length_b   1.000
_cell.length_c   1.000
_cell.angle_alpha   90.00
_cell.angle_beta   90.00
_cell.angle_gamma   90.00
#
_symmetry.space_group_name_H-M   'P 1'
#
loop_
_entity.id
_entity.type
_entity.pdbx_description
1 polymer ?
#
loop_
_entity_poly.entity_id
_entity_poly.type
_entity_poly.pdbx_seq_one_letter_code
_entity_poly.pdbx_strand_id
1 'polypeptide(L)'
;MLNPKILVQTNMKKQYNFNAGPSILPQEVIKQTADAVMDFEGHGLSILEISHRAKYFQPVVDEAEALFKELLNIPEGYRVIFLGGGASLQFCMVPFNLLNKKAAYLNTGVWSKKAIKEAKGFGEVIEVASSADKNFCYIPKDYEIPQDCDYFHITTNNTIYGTELSNEALEDIYKKVGNVPLVADMSSDILSRPIDVSKY
;
A
#
# COMPACT_ATOMS: atom_id res chain seq x y z
N MET A 1 24.18 13.20 -34.65
CA MET A 1 23.43 14.48 -34.60
C MET A 1 21.98 14.15 -34.27
N LEU A 2 21.56 14.39 -33.04
CA LEU A 2 20.17 14.24 -32.62
C LEU A 2 19.36 15.40 -33.19
N ASN A 3 18.21 15.07 -33.74
CA ASN A 3 17.33 16.02 -34.43
C ASN A 3 16.78 17.06 -33.44
N PRO A 4 17.03 18.39 -33.62
CA PRO A 4 16.58 19.44 -32.69
C PRO A 4 15.07 19.73 -32.70
N LYS A 5 14.25 18.88 -33.31
CA LYS A 5 12.79 19.07 -33.43
C LYS A 5 11.94 18.34 -32.38
N ILE A 6 12.50 17.89 -31.25
CA ILE A 6 11.72 17.24 -30.17
C ILE A 6 11.26 18.25 -29.11
N LEU A 7 11.29 19.54 -29.39
CA LEU A 7 10.54 20.54 -28.61
C LEU A 7 9.22 20.89 -29.32
N VAL A 8 8.43 19.87 -29.65
CA VAL A 8 7.04 20.11 -29.96
C VAL A 8 6.33 20.29 -28.62
N GLN A 9 5.95 21.53 -28.30
CA GLN A 9 4.80 21.77 -27.43
C GLN A 9 3.59 21.09 -28.08
N THR A 10 3.47 19.81 -27.88
CA THR A 10 2.23 19.13 -28.18
C THR A 10 1.22 19.65 -27.16
N ASN A 11 0.18 20.33 -27.61
CA ASN A 11 -1.08 20.44 -26.92
C ASN A 11 -1.61 19.00 -26.73
N MET A 12 -0.98 18.24 -25.84
CA MET A 12 -1.39 16.88 -25.54
C MET A 12 -2.77 16.96 -24.91
N LYS A 13 -3.76 16.48 -25.64
CA LYS A 13 -5.10 16.34 -25.11
C LYS A 13 -5.01 15.43 -23.87
N LYS A 14 -5.31 15.99 -22.71
CA LYS A 14 -5.29 15.23 -21.45
C LYS A 14 -6.23 14.04 -21.57
N GLN A 15 -5.71 12.84 -21.35
CA GLN A 15 -6.52 11.62 -21.28
C GLN A 15 -7.05 11.45 -19.85
N TYR A 16 -8.28 10.98 -19.73
CA TYR A 16 -8.84 10.59 -18.42
C TYR A 16 -8.38 9.16 -18.11
N ASN A 17 -7.61 9.01 -17.05
CA ASN A 17 -7.12 7.72 -16.59
C ASN A 17 -7.80 7.36 -15.26
N PHE A 18 -8.55 6.26 -15.24
CA PHE A 18 -9.24 5.72 -14.08
C PHE A 18 -8.65 4.37 -13.62
N ASN A 19 -7.43 4.04 -14.05
CA ASN A 19 -6.74 2.83 -13.61
C ASN A 19 -6.38 2.93 -12.13
N ALA A 20 -6.52 1.80 -11.43
CA ALA A 20 -6.13 1.68 -10.04
C ALA A 20 -4.61 1.75 -9.82
N GLY A 21 -3.85 1.33 -10.84
CA GLY A 21 -2.38 1.40 -10.87
C GLY A 21 -1.84 0.79 -12.17
N PRO A 22 -0.94 1.47 -12.88
CA PRO A 22 -0.49 2.87 -12.68
C PRO A 22 -1.62 3.88 -12.80
N SER A 23 -1.75 4.75 -11.82
CA SER A 23 -2.81 5.74 -11.77
C SER A 23 -2.34 7.12 -12.24
N ILE A 24 -3.24 8.09 -12.23
CA ILE A 24 -2.94 9.47 -12.59
C ILE A 24 -2.04 10.12 -11.52
N LEU A 25 -1.05 10.89 -11.98
CA LEU A 25 -0.24 11.74 -11.12
C LEU A 25 -0.55 13.22 -11.40
N PRO A 26 -0.42 14.11 -10.41
CA PRO A 26 -0.46 15.54 -10.63
C PRO A 26 0.59 15.99 -11.64
N GLN A 27 0.22 16.92 -12.54
CA GLN A 27 1.15 17.42 -13.58
C GLN A 27 2.40 18.06 -12.99
N GLU A 28 2.26 18.70 -11.85
CA GLU A 28 3.38 19.28 -11.09
C GLU A 28 4.41 18.22 -10.71
N VAL A 29 3.96 17.09 -10.16
CA VAL A 29 4.82 15.96 -9.79
C VAL A 29 5.54 15.38 -11.01
N ILE A 30 4.82 15.24 -12.14
CA ILE A 30 5.43 14.74 -13.39
C ILE A 30 6.53 15.68 -13.86
N LYS A 31 6.29 17.02 -13.82
CA LYS A 31 7.27 18.02 -14.22
C LYS A 31 8.50 17.99 -13.31
N GLN A 32 8.31 18.04 -12.00
CA GLN A 32 9.42 17.98 -11.03
C GLN A 32 10.23 16.70 -11.21
N THR A 33 9.58 15.56 -11.45
CA THR A 33 10.28 14.30 -11.72
C THR A 33 11.10 14.38 -13.02
N ALA A 34 10.56 14.98 -14.09
CA ALA A 34 11.28 15.14 -15.34
C ALA A 34 12.51 16.06 -15.16
N ASP A 35 12.36 17.16 -14.45
CA ASP A 35 13.46 18.09 -14.14
C ASP A 35 14.54 17.37 -13.31
N ALA A 36 14.18 16.58 -12.31
CA ALA A 36 15.11 15.79 -11.50
C ALA A 36 15.84 14.69 -12.29
N VAL A 37 15.20 14.12 -13.33
CA VAL A 37 15.86 13.18 -14.24
C VAL A 37 16.92 13.88 -15.10
N MET A 38 16.71 15.13 -15.47
CA MET A 38 17.66 15.90 -16.25
C MET A 38 18.83 16.44 -15.42
N ASP A 39 18.56 16.99 -14.26
CA ASP A 39 19.54 17.49 -13.29
C ASP A 39 18.89 17.59 -11.91
N PHE A 40 19.32 16.73 -10.99
CA PHE A 40 18.79 16.72 -9.64
C PHE A 40 19.34 17.89 -8.83
N GLU A 41 18.51 18.89 -8.58
CA GLU A 41 18.79 20.07 -7.74
C GLU A 41 20.08 20.84 -8.11
N GLY A 42 20.47 20.84 -9.39
CA GLY A 42 21.67 21.54 -9.85
C GLY A 42 23.00 20.84 -9.53
N HIS A 43 22.97 19.57 -9.19
CA HIS A 43 24.18 18.78 -8.90
C HIS A 43 24.92 18.31 -10.15
N GLY A 44 24.39 18.54 -11.35
CA GLY A 44 24.96 18.05 -12.60
C GLY A 44 24.83 16.53 -12.78
N LEU A 45 23.94 15.89 -12.03
CA LEU A 45 23.64 14.47 -12.07
C LEU A 45 22.14 14.25 -12.16
N SER A 46 21.72 13.24 -12.92
CA SER A 46 20.35 12.74 -12.88
C SER A 46 20.06 12.07 -11.56
N ILE A 47 18.83 12.21 -11.06
CA ILE A 47 18.38 11.43 -9.89
C ILE A 47 18.55 9.91 -10.11
N LEU A 48 18.56 9.43 -11.36
CA LEU A 48 18.78 8.03 -11.72
C LEU A 48 20.22 7.57 -11.52
N GLU A 49 21.17 8.51 -11.44
CA GLU A 49 22.61 8.27 -11.25
C GLU A 49 23.03 8.41 -9.79
N ILE A 50 22.09 8.78 -8.91
CA ILE A 50 22.34 9.10 -7.51
C ILE A 50 21.99 7.91 -6.61
N SER A 51 22.93 7.52 -5.74
CA SER A 51 22.64 6.51 -4.71
C SER A 51 21.64 7.03 -3.68
N HIS A 52 20.67 6.21 -3.29
CA HIS A 52 19.76 6.51 -2.19
C HIS A 52 20.45 6.76 -0.83
N ARG A 53 21.76 6.47 -0.71
CA ARG A 53 22.61 6.75 0.46
C ARG A 53 23.48 8.00 0.30
N ALA A 54 23.33 8.72 -0.80
CA ALA A 54 24.06 9.96 -1.01
C ALA A 54 23.52 11.06 -0.07
N LYS A 55 24.43 11.89 0.44
CA LYS A 55 24.08 12.96 1.40
C LYS A 55 23.04 13.93 0.86
N TYR A 56 23.05 14.21 -0.43
CA TYR A 56 22.07 15.10 -1.08
C TYR A 56 20.75 14.39 -1.47
N PHE A 57 20.68 13.06 -1.37
CA PHE A 57 19.41 12.32 -1.52
C PHE A 57 18.74 12.06 -0.17
N GLN A 58 19.48 12.06 0.93
CA GLN A 58 18.92 11.81 2.26
C GLN A 58 17.75 12.75 2.63
N PRO A 59 17.79 14.06 2.31
CA PRO A 59 16.66 14.96 2.56
C PRO A 59 15.35 14.53 1.89
N VAL A 60 15.41 13.93 0.70
CA VAL A 60 14.22 13.42 0.00
C VAL A 60 13.57 12.28 0.79
N VAL A 61 14.37 11.37 1.34
CA VAL A 61 13.88 10.26 2.15
C VAL A 61 13.30 10.77 3.47
N ASP A 62 14.02 11.69 4.13
CA ASP A 62 13.61 12.27 5.40
C ASP A 62 12.29 13.06 5.26
N GLU A 63 12.15 13.84 4.20
CA GLU A 63 10.92 14.58 3.88
C GLU A 63 9.76 13.61 3.58
N ALA A 64 10.00 12.56 2.78
CA ALA A 64 8.98 11.57 2.49
C ALA A 64 8.49 10.87 3.77
N GLU A 65 9.39 10.49 4.68
CA GLU A 65 9.03 9.90 5.98
C GLU A 65 8.23 10.91 6.83
N ALA A 66 8.67 12.16 6.90
CA ALA A 66 8.00 13.22 7.67
C ALA A 66 6.59 13.48 7.14
N LEU A 67 6.40 13.54 5.82
CA LEU A 67 5.10 13.75 5.20
C LEU A 67 4.15 12.58 5.44
N PHE A 68 4.62 11.33 5.41
CA PHE A 68 3.80 10.18 5.80
C PHE A 68 3.36 10.27 7.27
N LYS A 69 4.26 10.64 8.16
CA LYS A 69 3.95 10.81 9.58
C LYS A 69 2.91 11.91 9.81
N GLU A 70 3.06 13.04 9.12
CA GLU A 70 2.13 14.17 9.21
C GLU A 70 0.74 13.80 8.66
N LEU A 71 0.68 13.31 7.40
CA LEU A 71 -0.57 13.05 6.71
C LEU A 71 -1.41 11.93 7.34
N LEU A 72 -0.76 10.92 7.90
CA LEU A 72 -1.41 9.79 8.55
C LEU A 72 -1.47 9.95 10.08
N ASN A 73 -1.01 11.08 10.62
CA ASN A 73 -0.93 11.33 12.07
C ASN A 73 -0.31 10.13 12.83
N ILE A 74 0.82 9.64 12.31
CA ILE A 74 1.47 8.42 12.84
C ILE A 74 2.00 8.70 14.26
N PRO A 75 1.55 7.94 15.28
CA PRO A 75 1.98 8.16 16.66
C PRO A 75 3.44 7.78 16.90
N GLU A 76 3.99 8.26 18.03
CA GLU A 76 5.31 7.83 18.49
C GLU A 76 5.35 6.30 18.69
N GLY A 77 6.49 5.69 18.38
CA GLY A 77 6.66 4.24 18.42
C GLY A 77 6.48 3.53 17.10
N TYR A 78 5.80 4.16 16.13
CA TYR A 78 5.67 3.65 14.76
C TYR A 78 6.78 4.15 13.86
N ARG A 79 7.07 3.41 12.80
CA ARG A 79 8.08 3.77 11.81
C ARG A 79 7.52 3.66 10.40
N VAL A 80 7.94 4.60 9.54
CA VAL A 80 7.76 4.50 8.10
C VAL A 80 9.03 3.87 7.52
N ILE A 81 8.88 2.82 6.74
CA ILE A 81 9.99 2.15 6.05
C ILE A 81 9.67 1.97 4.57
N PHE A 82 10.64 2.25 3.71
CA PHE A 82 10.51 2.09 2.27
C PHE A 82 11.21 0.79 1.84
N LEU A 83 10.43 -0.18 1.36
CA LEU A 83 10.91 -1.51 0.99
C LEU A 83 10.68 -1.78 -0.50
N GLY A 84 11.61 -2.48 -1.14
CA GLY A 84 11.44 -2.97 -2.49
C GLY A 84 10.49 -4.18 -2.58
N GLY A 85 10.07 -4.54 -3.80
CA GLY A 85 9.30 -5.76 -4.07
C GLY A 85 7.79 -5.62 -4.10
N GLY A 86 7.27 -4.43 -3.75
CA GLY A 86 5.83 -4.13 -3.76
C GLY A 86 5.00 -5.03 -2.85
N ALA A 87 3.67 -4.97 -2.97
CA ALA A 87 2.75 -5.76 -2.16
C ALA A 87 2.96 -7.28 -2.32
N SER A 88 3.40 -7.75 -3.49
CA SER A 88 3.64 -9.19 -3.69
C SER A 88 4.73 -9.73 -2.76
N LEU A 89 5.79 -8.96 -2.52
CA LEU A 89 6.82 -9.36 -1.56
C LEU A 89 6.33 -9.18 -0.11
N GLN A 90 5.50 -8.16 0.16
CA GLN A 90 4.90 -7.97 1.49
C GLN A 90 4.01 -9.16 1.90
N PHE A 91 3.33 -9.81 0.96
CA PHE A 91 2.55 -11.02 1.26
C PHE A 91 3.41 -12.18 1.80
N CYS A 92 4.71 -12.17 1.49
CA CYS A 92 5.68 -13.10 2.09
C CYS A 92 6.33 -12.52 3.36
N MET A 93 6.67 -11.23 3.36
CA MET A 93 7.36 -10.58 4.49
C MET A 93 6.50 -10.57 5.75
N VAL A 94 5.20 -10.31 5.63
CA VAL A 94 4.29 -10.32 6.79
C VAL A 94 4.29 -11.67 7.50
N PRO A 95 3.95 -12.80 6.85
CA PRO A 95 3.99 -14.09 7.54
C PRO A 95 5.40 -14.51 7.93
N PHE A 96 6.44 -14.18 7.16
CA PHE A 96 7.82 -14.48 7.52
C PHE A 96 8.24 -13.85 8.85
N ASN A 97 7.74 -12.66 9.17
CA ASN A 97 8.10 -11.95 10.39
C ASN A 97 7.12 -12.18 11.55
N LEU A 98 5.84 -12.38 11.27
CA LEU A 98 4.79 -12.37 12.29
C LEU A 98 4.13 -13.73 12.54
N LEU A 99 4.15 -14.65 11.57
CA LEU A 99 3.47 -15.94 11.70
C LEU A 99 4.33 -16.95 12.45
N ASN A 100 3.99 -17.22 13.70
CA ASN A 100 4.65 -18.24 14.51
C ASN A 100 3.84 -19.53 14.59
N LYS A 101 2.50 -19.42 14.73
CA LYS A 101 1.58 -20.56 14.85
C LYS A 101 0.49 -20.47 13.79
N LYS A 102 -0.40 -19.49 13.92
CA LYS A 102 -1.53 -19.33 13.02
C LYS A 102 -1.89 -17.86 12.84
N ALA A 103 -2.39 -17.52 11.66
CA ALA A 103 -2.90 -16.19 11.33
C ALA A 103 -4.32 -16.26 10.76
N ALA A 104 -5.10 -15.23 11.03
CA ALA A 104 -6.45 -15.07 10.52
C ALA A 104 -6.47 -14.11 9.31
N TYR A 105 -7.32 -14.38 8.34
CA TYR A 105 -7.46 -13.59 7.12
C TYR A 105 -8.93 -13.38 6.76
N LEU A 106 -9.26 -12.17 6.32
CA LEU A 106 -10.53 -11.84 5.68
C LEU A 106 -10.37 -11.89 4.15
N ASN A 107 -11.08 -12.79 3.47
CA ASN A 107 -10.96 -12.95 2.02
C ASN A 107 -12.05 -12.16 1.28
N THR A 108 -11.70 -10.98 0.80
CA THR A 108 -12.59 -10.04 0.11
C THR A 108 -12.22 -9.79 -1.35
N GLY A 109 -11.28 -10.58 -1.92
CA GLY A 109 -10.92 -10.42 -3.33
C GLY A 109 -9.65 -11.14 -3.74
N VAL A 110 -9.16 -10.81 -4.95
CA VAL A 110 -7.94 -11.43 -5.52
C VAL A 110 -6.71 -11.16 -4.65
N TRP A 111 -6.57 -9.96 -4.12
CA TRP A 111 -5.37 -9.57 -3.38
C TRP A 111 -5.32 -10.25 -2.02
N SER A 112 -6.42 -10.27 -1.28
CA SER A 112 -6.54 -11.04 -0.04
C SER A 112 -6.32 -12.54 -0.28
N LYS A 113 -6.86 -13.11 -1.38
CA LYS A 113 -6.61 -14.51 -1.75
C LYS A 113 -5.13 -14.79 -2.03
N LYS A 114 -4.41 -13.86 -2.66
CA LYS A 114 -2.96 -13.98 -2.88
C LYS A 114 -2.20 -13.93 -1.56
N ALA A 115 -2.52 -12.98 -0.67
CA ALA A 115 -1.91 -12.91 0.65
C ALA A 115 -2.11 -14.21 1.44
N ILE A 116 -3.34 -14.76 1.45
CA ILE A 116 -3.64 -16.07 2.06
C ILE A 116 -2.78 -17.19 1.48
N LYS A 117 -2.63 -17.22 0.14
CA LYS A 117 -1.85 -18.24 -0.53
C LYS A 117 -0.39 -18.22 -0.10
N GLU A 118 0.22 -17.04 -0.06
CA GLU A 118 1.62 -16.89 0.37
C GLU A 118 1.79 -17.24 1.84
N ALA A 119 0.90 -16.79 2.73
CA ALA A 119 0.96 -17.07 4.16
C ALA A 119 0.90 -18.57 4.48
N LYS A 120 0.17 -19.36 3.70
CA LYS A 120 0.09 -20.84 3.86
C LYS A 120 1.44 -21.55 3.68
N GLY A 121 2.43 -20.90 3.09
CA GLY A 121 3.80 -21.41 3.00
C GLY A 121 4.60 -21.26 4.30
N PHE A 122 4.09 -20.51 5.28
CA PHE A 122 4.78 -20.18 6.53
C PHE A 122 4.15 -20.80 7.78
N GLY A 123 2.85 -21.10 7.75
CA GLY A 123 2.16 -21.68 8.90
C GLY A 123 0.67 -21.91 8.67
N GLU A 124 -0.07 -22.10 9.76
CA GLU A 124 -1.52 -22.28 9.70
C GLU A 124 -2.22 -20.98 9.37
N VAL A 125 -3.15 -21.03 8.41
CA VAL A 125 -3.94 -19.87 7.95
C VAL A 125 -5.41 -20.17 8.06
N ILE A 126 -6.11 -19.35 8.83
CA ILE A 126 -7.56 -19.41 9.03
C ILE A 126 -8.21 -18.32 8.17
N GLU A 127 -8.99 -18.71 7.17
CA GLU A 127 -9.87 -17.80 6.44
C GLU A 127 -11.17 -17.65 7.26
N VAL A 128 -11.27 -16.58 8.05
CA VAL A 128 -12.39 -16.38 9.00
C VAL A 128 -13.69 -16.09 8.29
N ALA A 129 -13.64 -15.46 7.12
CA ALA A 129 -14.77 -15.27 6.24
C ALA A 129 -14.30 -14.99 4.81
N SER A 130 -15.20 -15.26 3.86
CA SER A 130 -14.96 -15.03 2.44
C SER A 130 -16.25 -14.57 1.75
N SER A 131 -16.13 -13.65 0.80
CA SER A 131 -17.22 -13.27 -0.10
C SER A 131 -17.10 -13.87 -1.51
N ALA A 132 -16.26 -14.92 -1.65
CA ALA A 132 -16.03 -15.60 -2.93
C ALA A 132 -17.32 -16.27 -3.50
N ASP A 133 -18.26 -16.65 -2.64
CA ASP A 133 -19.57 -17.22 -3.02
C ASP A 133 -20.38 -16.32 -3.96
N LYS A 134 -20.16 -14.98 -3.86
CA LYS A 134 -20.80 -13.97 -4.72
C LYS A 134 -19.79 -13.13 -5.47
N ASN A 135 -18.69 -13.74 -5.96
CA ASN A 135 -17.64 -13.04 -6.70
C ASN A 135 -17.13 -11.77 -6.00
N PHE A 136 -17.02 -11.81 -4.67
CA PHE A 136 -16.49 -10.71 -3.86
C PHE A 136 -17.27 -9.38 -4.01
N CYS A 137 -18.58 -9.43 -4.24
CA CYS A 137 -19.40 -8.23 -4.38
C CYS A 137 -19.96 -7.69 -3.05
N TYR A 138 -19.56 -8.24 -1.92
CA TYR A 138 -19.95 -7.77 -0.58
C TYR A 138 -18.81 -7.96 0.41
N ILE A 139 -18.92 -7.31 1.56
CA ILE A 139 -18.02 -7.49 2.70
C ILE A 139 -18.71 -8.40 3.73
N PRO A 140 -18.11 -9.53 4.11
CA PRO A 140 -18.65 -10.39 5.17
C PRO A 140 -18.74 -9.66 6.51
N LYS A 141 -19.81 -9.92 7.28
CA LYS A 141 -20.03 -9.29 8.61
C LYS A 141 -20.07 -10.31 9.74
N ASP A 142 -20.61 -11.50 9.44
CA ASP A 142 -20.84 -12.54 10.45
C ASP A 142 -19.64 -13.49 10.53
N TYR A 143 -18.61 -13.08 11.27
CA TYR A 143 -17.43 -13.88 11.57
C TYR A 143 -16.80 -13.48 12.90
N GLU A 144 -16.05 -14.39 13.46
CA GLU A 144 -15.25 -14.18 14.66
C GLU A 144 -13.76 -14.32 14.33
N ILE A 145 -12.91 -13.58 15.05
CA ILE A 145 -11.46 -13.63 14.92
C ILE A 145 -10.92 -14.42 16.11
N PRO A 146 -10.28 -15.59 15.87
CA PRO A 146 -9.69 -16.35 16.96
C PRO A 146 -8.61 -15.52 17.69
N GLN A 147 -8.77 -15.35 18.99
CA GLN A 147 -7.92 -14.47 19.81
C GLN A 147 -6.52 -15.03 20.10
N ASP A 148 -6.26 -16.25 19.67
CA ASP A 148 -4.95 -16.90 19.76
C ASP A 148 -4.18 -16.90 18.42
N CYS A 149 -4.58 -16.04 17.47
CA CYS A 149 -3.85 -15.79 16.25
C CYS A 149 -2.68 -14.82 16.47
N ASP A 150 -1.60 -15.04 15.72
CA ASP A 150 -0.43 -14.16 15.74
C ASP A 150 -0.74 -12.78 15.11
N TYR A 151 -1.66 -12.75 14.13
CA TYR A 151 -2.21 -11.53 13.53
C TYR A 151 -3.52 -11.82 12.77
N PHE A 152 -4.25 -10.75 12.48
CA PHE A 152 -5.39 -10.75 11.56
C PHE A 152 -5.10 -9.85 10.36
N HIS A 153 -5.22 -10.38 9.15
CA HIS A 153 -4.92 -9.67 7.90
C HIS A 153 -6.18 -9.29 7.14
N ILE A 154 -6.23 -8.03 6.70
CA ILE A 154 -7.27 -7.49 5.82
C ILE A 154 -6.65 -6.84 4.57
N THR A 155 -7.41 -6.79 3.50
CA THR A 155 -7.13 -5.96 2.32
C THR A 155 -8.22 -4.91 2.22
N THR A 156 -7.86 -3.64 2.43
CA THR A 156 -8.84 -2.56 2.57
C THR A 156 -9.55 -2.23 1.27
N ASN A 157 -8.84 -2.39 0.12
CA ASN A 157 -9.42 -2.19 -1.20
C ASN A 157 -8.94 -3.24 -2.21
N ASN A 158 -9.87 -4.04 -2.73
CA ASN A 158 -9.62 -5.02 -3.79
C ASN A 158 -9.98 -4.45 -5.16
N THR A 159 -9.01 -3.89 -5.85
CA THR A 159 -9.15 -3.11 -7.09
C THR A 159 -9.80 -3.85 -8.26
N ILE A 160 -9.62 -5.18 -8.35
CA ILE A 160 -10.16 -6.00 -9.46
C ILE A 160 -11.69 -6.13 -9.35
N TYR A 161 -12.23 -6.25 -8.13
CA TYR A 161 -13.67 -6.39 -7.89
C TYR A 161 -14.34 -5.06 -7.51
N GLY A 162 -13.54 -4.00 -7.24
CA GLY A 162 -14.04 -2.72 -6.78
C GLY A 162 -14.69 -2.80 -5.39
N THR A 163 -14.24 -3.73 -4.55
CA THR A 163 -14.70 -3.86 -3.16
C THR A 163 -13.73 -3.18 -2.20
N GLU A 164 -14.25 -2.22 -1.46
CA GLU A 164 -13.52 -1.44 -0.45
C GLU A 164 -14.20 -1.60 0.91
N LEU A 165 -13.40 -1.69 1.98
CA LEU A 165 -13.90 -1.66 3.35
C LEU A 165 -14.35 -0.24 3.69
N SER A 166 -15.65 -0.04 3.93
CA SER A 166 -16.17 1.24 4.41
C SER A 166 -15.65 1.56 5.82
N ASN A 167 -15.81 2.81 6.26
CA ASN A 167 -15.47 3.18 7.63
C ASN A 167 -16.25 2.34 8.66
N GLU A 168 -17.55 2.05 8.39
CA GLU A 168 -18.36 1.20 9.26
C GLU A 168 -17.82 -0.23 9.32
N ALA A 169 -17.34 -0.76 8.18
CA ALA A 169 -16.73 -2.09 8.13
C ALA A 169 -15.40 -2.14 8.91
N LEU A 170 -14.59 -1.09 8.83
CA LEU A 170 -13.36 -0.98 9.62
C LEU A 170 -13.66 -0.86 11.11
N GLU A 171 -14.65 -0.06 11.51
CA GLU A 171 -15.07 0.04 12.91
C GLU A 171 -15.58 -1.30 13.48
N ASP A 172 -16.28 -2.10 12.67
CA ASP A 172 -16.68 -3.45 13.06
C ASP A 172 -15.48 -4.37 13.25
N ILE A 173 -14.50 -4.29 12.34
CA ILE A 173 -13.22 -5.02 12.44
C ILE A 173 -12.47 -4.65 13.72
N TYR A 174 -12.34 -3.36 14.02
CA TYR A 174 -11.64 -2.88 15.23
C TYR A 174 -12.27 -3.39 16.52
N LYS A 175 -13.61 -3.57 16.54
CA LYS A 175 -14.32 -4.17 17.68
C LYS A 175 -14.07 -5.68 17.81
N LYS A 176 -13.94 -6.38 16.68
CA LYS A 176 -13.78 -7.85 16.64
C LYS A 176 -12.34 -8.30 16.85
N VAL A 177 -11.37 -7.49 16.45
CA VAL A 177 -9.96 -7.90 16.46
C VAL A 177 -9.41 -8.10 17.87
N GLY A 178 -9.95 -7.40 18.88
CA GLY A 178 -9.53 -7.53 20.27
C GLY A 178 -8.05 -7.20 20.47
N ASN A 179 -7.28 -8.16 20.98
CA ASN A 179 -5.84 -8.02 21.22
C ASN A 179 -4.97 -8.60 20.08
N VAL A 180 -5.60 -9.14 19.03
CA VAL A 180 -4.86 -9.70 17.89
C VAL A 180 -4.30 -8.54 17.03
N PRO A 181 -2.98 -8.53 16.73
CA PRO A 181 -2.41 -7.51 15.85
C PRO A 181 -3.14 -7.45 14.50
N LEU A 182 -3.54 -6.26 14.08
CA LEU A 182 -4.20 -6.04 12.79
C LEU A 182 -3.17 -5.66 11.73
N VAL A 183 -3.17 -6.38 10.62
CA VAL A 183 -2.33 -6.09 9.45
C VAL A 183 -3.22 -5.73 8.28
N ALA A 184 -2.94 -4.62 7.61
CA ALA A 184 -3.73 -4.15 6.48
C ALA A 184 -2.89 -3.94 5.23
N ASP A 185 -3.31 -4.55 4.13
CA ASP A 185 -2.87 -4.17 2.78
C ASP A 185 -3.72 -2.99 2.31
N MET A 186 -3.09 -1.81 2.27
CA MET A 186 -3.67 -0.54 1.83
C MET A 186 -3.04 -0.05 0.52
N SER A 187 -2.49 -0.93 -0.28
CA SER A 187 -1.71 -0.59 -1.48
C SER A 187 -2.41 0.35 -2.45
N SER A 188 -3.74 0.32 -2.50
CA SER A 188 -4.54 1.09 -3.46
C SER A 188 -5.42 2.18 -2.85
N ASP A 189 -5.46 2.32 -1.52
CA ASP A 189 -6.31 3.30 -0.84
C ASP A 189 -5.62 4.04 0.32
N ILE A 190 -4.34 3.77 0.58
CA ILE A 190 -3.57 4.57 1.54
C ILE A 190 -3.57 6.06 1.13
N LEU A 191 -3.72 6.96 2.10
CA LEU A 191 -3.85 8.41 1.90
C LEU A 191 -5.10 8.86 1.13
N SER A 192 -6.01 7.95 0.75
CA SER A 192 -7.28 8.33 0.12
C SER A 192 -8.31 8.87 1.11
N ARG A 193 -8.16 8.52 2.38
CA ARG A 193 -9.02 8.91 3.50
C ARG A 193 -8.23 8.94 4.82
N PRO A 194 -8.70 9.66 5.85
CA PRO A 194 -8.14 9.57 7.19
C PRO A 194 -8.26 8.15 7.76
N ILE A 195 -7.19 7.68 8.40
CA ILE A 195 -7.14 6.42 9.13
C ILE A 195 -6.54 6.64 10.52
N ASP A 196 -6.88 5.81 11.47
CA ASP A 196 -6.23 5.77 12.78
C ASP A 196 -5.17 4.67 12.78
N VAL A 197 -3.90 5.06 12.58
CA VAL A 197 -2.76 4.13 12.52
C VAL A 197 -2.59 3.34 13.82
N SER A 198 -3.06 3.86 14.96
CA SER A 198 -2.96 3.17 16.27
C SER A 198 -3.79 1.88 16.35
N LYS A 199 -4.64 1.62 15.37
CA LYS A 199 -5.46 0.40 15.29
C LYS A 199 -4.75 -0.79 14.63
N TYR A 200 -3.56 -0.55 14.05
CA TYR A 200 -2.80 -1.52 13.28
C TYR A 200 -1.49 -1.91 13.94
#